data_3968b10eacffc975b8903a52ab54d720
#
_entry.id   3968b10eacffc975b8903a52ab54d720
#
_cell.length_a   1.000
_cell.length_b   1.000
_cell.length_c   1.000
_cell.angle_alpha   90.00
_cell.angle_beta   90.00
_cell.angle_gamma   90.00
#
_symmetry.space_group_name_H-M   'P 1'
#
loop_
_entity.id
_entity.type
_entity.pdbx_description
1 polymer ?
#
loop_
_entity_poly.entity_id
_entity_poly.type
_entity_poly.pdbx_seq_one_letter_code
_entity_poly.pdbx_strand_id
1 'polypeptide(L)'
;MLKQELESKLLEIDRIVKQRSLDEGHIGLHTGLSGVSLFQFYLSKYRNTNDDSVIGVEILERIMEKINQGYEHPSFCNGISGAGWVLSHLEGNGFVDIDSDELLSGLDDFLHSAMIADMKAKNYDFLHGAIGHALYFVSRYKNTRSKRLKENYKEYLLEFIDLLKSNSEKEQDGLKWISVQQRDVVYNKYDLSLSHGIAGVIGILTKLHAHEDFRQITETLLRGAINYLMGHKKENRSFFLFPNLILQNGEESIPSRLGWCYGDLGIGMRLWFASKELNDKPLADEAISILKHCATRRTPDTTMVKDASLCHGSYGIALMFMRIHKETLDSDFEEAVEFWIQDGLNNAIHDDGYAGYKQWREKDSWTREISLLEGVTGIGLALIDYLAGFDTQWDECLMIS
;
A
#
# COMPACT_ATOMS: atom_id res chain seq x y z
N MET A 1 -3.06 3.05 30.72
CA MET A 1 -4.45 2.67 30.37
C MET A 1 -4.54 2.38 28.88
N LEU A 2 -4.32 3.33 27.97
CA LEU A 2 -4.39 3.12 26.52
C LEU A 2 -3.49 1.96 26.02
N LYS A 3 -2.20 1.93 26.40
CA LYS A 3 -1.28 0.86 26.01
C LYS A 3 -1.80 -0.55 26.36
N GLN A 4 -2.32 -0.75 27.56
CA GLN A 4 -2.87 -2.04 28.00
C GLN A 4 -4.12 -2.46 27.19
N GLU A 5 -4.94 -1.48 26.82
CA GLU A 5 -6.13 -1.72 25.99
C GLU A 5 -5.75 -2.14 24.57
N LEU A 6 -4.77 -1.45 23.95
CA LEU A 6 -4.22 -1.81 22.65
C LEU A 6 -3.55 -3.20 22.65
N GLU A 7 -2.77 -3.51 23.70
CA GLU A 7 -2.16 -4.85 23.88
C GLU A 7 -3.23 -5.94 24.02
N SER A 8 -4.30 -5.68 24.77
CA SER A 8 -5.43 -6.61 24.87
C SER A 8 -6.11 -6.82 23.53
N LYS A 9 -6.31 -5.75 22.76
CA LYS A 9 -6.89 -5.80 21.42
C LYS A 9 -6.00 -6.59 20.46
N LEU A 10 -4.68 -6.40 20.52
CA LEU A 10 -3.72 -7.15 19.71
C LEU A 10 -3.76 -8.66 19.99
N LEU A 11 -3.92 -9.05 21.27
CA LEU A 11 -4.09 -10.45 21.67
C LEU A 11 -5.39 -11.07 21.13
N GLU A 12 -6.47 -10.29 21.14
CA GLU A 12 -7.77 -10.73 20.59
C GLU A 12 -7.71 -10.93 19.09
N ILE A 13 -7.07 -10.00 18.37
CA ILE A 13 -6.81 -10.09 16.91
C ILE A 13 -5.99 -11.35 16.60
N ASP A 14 -4.87 -11.56 17.28
CA ASP A 14 -4.02 -12.73 17.07
C ASP A 14 -4.80 -14.05 17.18
N ARG A 15 -5.60 -14.20 18.24
CA ARG A 15 -6.41 -15.41 18.43
C ARG A 15 -7.37 -15.63 17.25
N ILE A 16 -8.02 -14.57 16.75
CA ILE A 16 -8.95 -14.67 15.63
C ILE A 16 -8.24 -15.00 14.34
N VAL A 17 -7.11 -14.33 14.07
CA VAL A 17 -6.30 -14.56 12.87
C VAL A 17 -5.82 -16.02 12.82
N LYS A 18 -5.32 -16.58 13.92
CA LYS A 18 -4.94 -17.99 14.02
C LYS A 18 -6.09 -18.95 13.74
N GLN A 19 -7.29 -18.64 14.20
CA GLN A 19 -8.47 -19.49 14.00
C GLN A 19 -9.04 -19.43 12.57
N ARG A 20 -8.87 -18.30 11.87
CA ARG A 20 -9.55 -18.01 10.60
C ARG A 20 -8.63 -18.00 9.38
N SER A 21 -7.32 -17.95 9.55
CA SER A 21 -6.38 -17.95 8.42
C SER A 21 -6.50 -19.18 7.51
N LEU A 22 -6.97 -20.31 8.04
CA LEU A 22 -7.18 -21.53 7.27
C LEU A 22 -8.34 -21.41 6.25
N ASP A 23 -9.27 -20.50 6.47
CA ASP A 23 -10.44 -20.28 5.60
C ASP A 23 -10.08 -19.39 4.38
N GLU A 24 -8.86 -18.80 4.36
CA GLU A 24 -8.44 -17.86 3.32
C GLU A 24 -8.08 -18.59 2.01
N GLY A 25 -8.75 -18.18 0.93
CA GLY A 25 -8.56 -18.75 -0.40
C GLY A 25 -7.38 -18.17 -1.18
N HIS A 26 -7.12 -16.86 -0.99
CA HIS A 26 -6.09 -16.12 -1.69
C HIS A 26 -4.73 -16.24 -1.00
N ILE A 27 -3.65 -16.04 -1.77
CA ILE A 27 -2.29 -16.10 -1.25
C ILE A 27 -1.63 -14.73 -1.14
N GLY A 28 -2.21 -13.70 -1.75
CA GLY A 28 -1.58 -12.39 -1.88
C GLY A 28 -1.41 -11.65 -0.56
N LEU A 29 -0.84 -10.46 -0.68
CA LEU A 29 -0.42 -9.68 0.47
C LEU A 29 -1.56 -8.86 1.09
N HIS A 30 -2.30 -8.12 0.29
CA HIS A 30 -3.34 -7.22 0.80
C HIS A 30 -4.63 -7.96 1.17
N THR A 31 -5.00 -8.95 0.36
CA THR A 31 -6.08 -9.90 0.64
C THR A 31 -5.54 -11.30 0.45
N GLY A 32 -5.21 -11.99 1.54
CA GLY A 32 -4.69 -13.36 1.47
C GLY A 32 -3.70 -13.71 2.57
N LEU A 33 -3.21 -14.92 2.47
CA LEU A 33 -2.36 -15.57 3.47
C LEU A 33 -1.03 -14.86 3.72
N SER A 34 -0.45 -14.20 2.70
CA SER A 34 0.86 -13.55 2.87
C SER A 34 0.81 -12.38 3.85
N GLY A 35 -0.30 -11.61 3.87
CA GLY A 35 -0.50 -10.57 4.88
C GLY A 35 -0.61 -11.13 6.30
N VAL A 36 -1.27 -12.30 6.43
CA VAL A 36 -1.39 -13.01 7.71
C VAL A 36 -0.03 -13.50 8.20
N SER A 37 0.77 -14.12 7.31
CA SER A 37 2.13 -14.56 7.64
C SER A 37 2.99 -13.38 8.09
N LEU A 38 2.96 -12.27 7.35
CA LEU A 38 3.68 -11.05 7.69
C LEU A 38 3.34 -10.56 9.12
N PHE A 39 2.06 -10.53 9.47
CA PHE A 39 1.60 -10.17 10.82
C PHE A 39 2.17 -11.10 11.89
N GLN A 40 2.18 -12.41 11.67
CA GLN A 40 2.70 -13.39 12.63
C GLN A 40 4.19 -13.19 12.90
N PHE A 41 5.00 -12.89 11.88
CA PHE A 41 6.42 -12.60 12.06
C PHE A 41 6.66 -11.30 12.85
N TYR A 42 5.93 -10.22 12.53
CA TYR A 42 6.05 -8.97 13.28
C TYR A 42 5.53 -9.09 14.72
N LEU A 43 4.48 -9.89 14.94
CA LEU A 43 3.98 -10.20 16.29
C LEU A 43 4.99 -11.00 17.12
N SER A 44 5.64 -12.00 16.51
CA SER A 44 6.74 -12.76 17.10
C SER A 44 7.87 -11.84 17.54
N LYS A 45 8.30 -10.93 16.66
CA LYS A 45 9.34 -9.94 17.00
C LYS A 45 8.89 -9.00 18.12
N TYR A 46 7.65 -8.52 18.11
CA TYR A 46 7.10 -7.65 19.14
C TYR A 46 7.05 -8.34 20.51
N ARG A 47 6.60 -9.60 20.55
CA ARG A 47 6.52 -10.41 21.79
C ARG A 47 7.86 -10.98 22.21
N ASN A 48 8.86 -10.95 21.37
CA ASN A 48 10.15 -11.61 21.58
C ASN A 48 10.00 -13.12 21.88
N THR A 49 9.14 -13.80 21.11
CA THR A 49 8.88 -15.26 21.20
C THR A 49 8.93 -15.88 19.79
N ASN A 50 9.15 -17.18 19.69
CA ASN A 50 9.16 -17.88 18.41
C ASN A 50 7.81 -18.53 18.04
N ASP A 51 6.85 -18.55 18.94
CA ASP A 51 5.59 -19.28 18.73
C ASP A 51 4.80 -18.74 17.53
N ASP A 52 4.74 -17.42 17.39
CA ASP A 52 4.01 -16.77 16.31
C ASP A 52 4.75 -16.92 14.96
N SER A 53 6.09 -16.91 14.95
CA SER A 53 6.88 -17.12 13.74
C SER A 53 6.74 -18.54 13.17
N VAL A 54 6.55 -19.56 14.02
CA VAL A 54 6.25 -20.94 13.56
C VAL A 54 4.96 -20.95 12.75
N ILE A 55 3.91 -20.28 13.23
CA ILE A 55 2.64 -20.15 12.48
C ILE A 55 2.86 -19.37 11.16
N GLY A 56 3.69 -18.33 11.21
CA GLY A 56 4.08 -17.58 10.00
C GLY A 56 4.72 -18.47 8.94
N VAL A 57 5.61 -19.38 9.34
CA VAL A 57 6.26 -20.37 8.45
C VAL A 57 5.25 -21.37 7.89
N GLU A 58 4.39 -21.96 8.72
CA GLU A 58 3.34 -22.89 8.27
C GLU A 58 2.43 -22.25 7.19
N ILE A 59 2.14 -20.95 7.33
CA ILE A 59 1.38 -20.21 6.33
C ILE A 59 2.19 -20.03 5.04
N LEU A 60 3.49 -19.72 5.11
CA LEU A 60 4.36 -19.63 3.92
C LEU A 60 4.44 -20.95 3.18
N GLU A 61 4.61 -22.08 3.88
CA GLU A 61 4.60 -23.43 3.30
C GLU A 61 3.29 -23.68 2.54
N ARG A 62 2.15 -23.34 3.15
CA ARG A 62 0.85 -23.46 2.49
C ARG A 62 0.70 -22.57 1.25
N ILE A 63 1.26 -21.35 1.25
CA ILE A 63 1.31 -20.49 0.08
C ILE A 63 2.08 -21.18 -1.06
N MET A 64 3.27 -21.72 -0.76
CA MET A 64 4.09 -22.43 -1.74
C MET A 64 3.41 -23.68 -2.27
N GLU A 65 2.72 -24.45 -1.40
CA GLU A 65 1.90 -25.60 -1.83
C GLU A 65 0.81 -25.19 -2.82
N LYS A 66 0.07 -24.09 -2.55
CA LYS A 66 -0.97 -23.59 -3.48
C LYS A 66 -0.36 -23.19 -4.83
N ILE A 67 0.79 -22.52 -4.84
CA ILE A 67 1.50 -22.17 -6.09
C ILE A 67 1.88 -23.45 -6.86
N ASN A 68 2.47 -24.44 -6.19
CA ASN A 68 2.84 -25.71 -6.79
C ASN A 68 1.64 -26.54 -7.30
N GLN A 69 0.47 -26.32 -6.73
CA GLN A 69 -0.79 -26.94 -7.17
C GLN A 69 -1.49 -26.18 -8.32
N GLY A 70 -0.86 -25.14 -8.87
CA GLY A 70 -1.34 -24.39 -10.02
C GLY A 70 -2.17 -23.15 -9.70
N TYR A 71 -1.88 -22.47 -8.58
CA TYR A 71 -2.43 -21.15 -8.34
C TYR A 71 -1.80 -20.14 -9.32
N GLU A 72 -2.63 -19.49 -10.17
CA GLU A 72 -2.17 -18.69 -11.32
C GLU A 72 -2.50 -17.19 -11.21
N HIS A 73 -3.04 -16.73 -10.08
CA HIS A 73 -3.39 -15.32 -9.95
C HIS A 73 -2.15 -14.45 -9.74
N PRO A 74 -1.78 -13.54 -10.69
CA PRO A 74 -0.48 -12.88 -10.65
C PRO A 74 -0.41 -11.67 -9.71
N SER A 75 -1.54 -11.02 -9.37
CA SER A 75 -1.58 -9.67 -8.80
C SER A 75 -0.86 -9.52 -7.45
N PHE A 76 -0.57 -8.27 -7.09
CA PHE A 76 0.04 -7.92 -5.80
C PHE A 76 -0.94 -8.06 -4.64
N CYS A 77 -2.19 -7.67 -4.85
CA CYS A 77 -3.23 -7.67 -3.82
C CYS A 77 -3.54 -9.07 -3.30
N ASN A 78 -3.92 -10.00 -4.19
CA ASN A 78 -4.42 -11.32 -3.81
C ASN A 78 -3.66 -12.50 -4.46
N GLY A 79 -2.53 -12.24 -5.11
CA GLY A 79 -1.79 -13.21 -5.93
C GLY A 79 -0.31 -13.34 -5.64
N ILE A 80 0.38 -13.91 -6.63
CA ILE A 80 1.78 -14.38 -6.54
C ILE A 80 2.76 -13.22 -6.32
N SER A 81 2.56 -12.05 -6.98
CA SER A 81 3.47 -10.90 -6.79
C SER A 81 3.50 -10.42 -5.35
N GLY A 82 2.34 -10.38 -4.68
CA GLY A 82 2.28 -10.02 -3.27
C GLY A 82 2.92 -11.06 -2.35
N ALA A 83 2.71 -12.36 -2.64
CA ALA A 83 3.33 -13.45 -1.90
C ALA A 83 4.87 -13.43 -2.06
N GLY A 84 5.36 -13.24 -3.28
CA GLY A 84 6.79 -13.12 -3.56
C GLY A 84 7.43 -11.90 -2.89
N TRP A 85 6.71 -10.77 -2.84
CA TRP A 85 7.18 -9.59 -2.10
C TRP A 85 7.36 -9.90 -0.61
N VAL A 86 6.41 -10.60 0.02
CA VAL A 86 6.50 -10.98 1.44
C VAL A 86 7.69 -11.89 1.70
N LEU A 87 7.90 -12.91 0.87
CA LEU A 87 9.07 -13.81 1.00
C LEU A 87 10.39 -13.03 0.92
N SER A 88 10.54 -12.16 -0.08
CA SER A 88 11.71 -11.30 -0.24
C SER A 88 11.89 -10.32 0.94
N HIS A 89 10.79 -9.77 1.46
CA HIS A 89 10.80 -8.86 2.61
C HIS A 89 11.22 -9.57 3.90
N LEU A 90 10.68 -10.75 4.15
CA LEU A 90 10.98 -11.53 5.35
C LEU A 90 12.44 -12.01 5.36
N GLU A 91 12.98 -12.47 4.22
CA GLU A 91 14.40 -12.80 4.07
C GLU A 91 15.27 -11.57 4.27
N GLY A 92 14.99 -10.48 3.56
CA GLY A 92 15.77 -9.24 3.61
C GLY A 92 15.85 -8.61 5.00
N ASN A 93 14.83 -8.84 5.86
CA ASN A 93 14.77 -8.39 7.25
C ASN A 93 15.19 -9.44 8.28
N GLY A 94 15.68 -10.60 7.84
CA GLY A 94 16.22 -11.65 8.72
C GLY A 94 15.16 -12.37 9.55
N PHE A 95 13.90 -12.39 9.13
CA PHE A 95 12.84 -13.15 9.80
C PHE A 95 12.89 -14.64 9.46
N VAL A 96 13.35 -14.97 8.26
CA VAL A 96 13.46 -16.35 7.74
C VAL A 96 14.82 -16.55 7.10
N ASP A 97 15.34 -17.78 7.20
CA ASP A 97 16.56 -18.21 6.53
C ASP A 97 16.17 -19.04 5.30
N ILE A 98 15.84 -18.36 4.21
CA ILE A 98 15.47 -18.93 2.91
C ILE A 98 16.32 -18.29 1.81
N ASP A 99 16.35 -18.92 0.64
CA ASP A 99 16.88 -18.33 -0.60
C ASP A 99 15.70 -17.95 -1.50
N SER A 100 15.29 -16.69 -1.45
CA SER A 100 14.20 -16.20 -2.27
C SER A 100 14.54 -16.16 -3.77
N ASP A 101 15.83 -16.14 -4.13
CA ASP A 101 16.25 -16.25 -5.53
C ASP A 101 15.96 -17.66 -6.06
N GLU A 102 16.21 -18.71 -5.28
CA GLU A 102 15.88 -20.09 -5.64
C GLU A 102 14.37 -20.31 -5.70
N LEU A 103 13.64 -19.84 -4.69
CA LEU A 103 12.19 -20.07 -4.58
C LEU A 103 11.36 -19.35 -5.63
N LEU A 104 11.75 -18.11 -6.01
CA LEU A 104 10.88 -17.22 -6.79
C LEU A 104 11.31 -17.08 -8.26
N SER A 105 12.58 -17.35 -8.61
CA SER A 105 13.05 -17.11 -9.99
C SER A 105 12.31 -17.93 -11.05
N GLY A 106 11.72 -19.05 -10.69
CA GLY A 106 10.86 -19.84 -11.60
C GLY A 106 9.53 -19.18 -11.93
N LEU A 107 9.11 -18.15 -11.17
CA LEU A 107 7.86 -17.40 -11.36
C LEU A 107 8.08 -16.06 -12.07
N ASP A 108 9.33 -15.61 -12.20
CA ASP A 108 9.65 -14.27 -12.69
C ASP A 108 9.17 -14.02 -14.12
N ASP A 109 9.35 -14.95 -15.05
CA ASP A 109 8.91 -14.82 -16.44
C ASP A 109 7.37 -14.74 -16.54
N PHE A 110 6.66 -15.49 -15.70
CA PHE A 110 5.21 -15.43 -15.61
C PHE A 110 4.73 -14.05 -15.11
N LEU A 111 5.34 -13.55 -14.03
CA LEU A 111 4.98 -12.24 -13.45
C LEU A 111 5.39 -11.08 -14.37
N HIS A 112 6.54 -11.18 -15.06
CA HIS A 112 6.93 -10.21 -16.07
C HIS A 112 5.92 -10.18 -17.22
N SER A 113 5.54 -11.34 -17.74
CA SER A 113 4.52 -11.42 -18.80
C SER A 113 3.19 -10.80 -18.38
N ALA A 114 2.76 -11.01 -17.13
CA ALA A 114 1.56 -10.40 -16.57
C ALA A 114 1.71 -8.87 -16.47
N MET A 115 2.83 -8.37 -15.98
CA MET A 115 3.13 -6.92 -15.92
C MET A 115 3.04 -6.26 -17.29
N ILE A 116 3.64 -6.87 -18.32
CA ILE A 116 3.62 -6.34 -19.68
C ILE A 116 2.22 -6.40 -20.32
N ALA A 117 1.47 -7.46 -20.04
CA ALA A 117 0.07 -7.56 -20.49
C ALA A 117 -0.80 -6.46 -19.87
N ASP A 118 -0.66 -6.20 -18.58
CA ASP A 118 -1.36 -5.12 -17.89
C ASP A 118 -0.95 -3.74 -18.43
N MET A 119 0.33 -3.49 -18.70
CA MET A 119 0.80 -2.25 -19.31
C MET A 119 0.19 -2.02 -20.70
N LYS A 120 0.10 -3.07 -21.52
CA LYS A 120 -0.53 -3.01 -22.87
C LYS A 120 -2.04 -2.78 -22.77
N ALA A 121 -2.69 -3.29 -21.72
CA ALA A 121 -4.11 -3.08 -21.44
C ALA A 121 -4.39 -1.72 -20.73
N LYS A 122 -3.36 -0.91 -20.46
CA LYS A 122 -3.43 0.34 -19.68
C LYS A 122 -4.01 0.13 -18.28
N ASN A 123 -3.75 -1.05 -17.69
CA ASN A 123 -4.07 -1.39 -16.31
C ASN A 123 -2.88 -1.03 -15.41
N TYR A 124 -2.79 0.22 -14.98
CA TYR A 124 -1.73 0.72 -14.08
C TYR A 124 -2.03 0.51 -12.61
N ASP A 125 -3.09 -0.19 -12.29
CA ASP A 125 -3.56 -0.42 -10.92
C ASP A 125 -2.44 -0.96 -10.01
N PHE A 126 -2.31 -0.41 -8.80
CA PHE A 126 -1.31 -0.88 -7.85
C PHE A 126 -1.70 -2.23 -7.24
N LEU A 127 -2.99 -2.42 -6.96
CA LEU A 127 -3.47 -3.63 -6.30
C LEU A 127 -3.52 -4.82 -7.26
N HIS A 128 -4.02 -4.60 -8.48
CA HIS A 128 -4.40 -5.66 -9.42
C HIS A 128 -3.74 -5.57 -10.80
N GLY A 129 -2.83 -4.61 -11.00
CA GLY A 129 -2.22 -4.34 -12.30
C GLY A 129 -0.70 -4.17 -12.24
N ALA A 130 -0.17 -3.51 -13.27
CA ALA A 130 1.25 -3.43 -13.58
C ALA A 130 2.11 -2.83 -12.46
N ILE A 131 1.62 -1.82 -11.73
CA ILE A 131 2.40 -1.16 -10.66
C ILE A 131 2.68 -2.15 -9.52
N GLY A 132 1.73 -3.03 -9.17
CA GLY A 132 1.96 -4.05 -8.16
C GLY A 132 3.04 -5.06 -8.55
N HIS A 133 3.05 -5.49 -9.81
CA HIS A 133 4.11 -6.34 -10.36
C HIS A 133 5.46 -5.63 -10.37
N ALA A 134 5.49 -4.36 -10.78
CA ALA A 134 6.71 -3.56 -10.77
C ALA A 134 7.27 -3.41 -9.34
N LEU A 135 6.42 -3.23 -8.32
CA LEU A 135 6.87 -3.17 -6.92
C LEU A 135 7.50 -4.50 -6.46
N TYR A 136 6.95 -5.64 -6.89
CA TYR A 136 7.60 -6.93 -6.69
C TYR A 136 9.00 -6.95 -7.31
N PHE A 137 9.16 -6.56 -8.59
CA PHE A 137 10.46 -6.56 -9.24
C PHE A 137 11.45 -5.54 -8.66
N VAL A 138 10.99 -4.39 -8.16
CA VAL A 138 11.84 -3.44 -7.40
C VAL A 138 12.40 -4.11 -6.15
N SER A 139 11.57 -4.83 -5.39
CA SER A 139 12.02 -5.59 -4.22
C SER A 139 13.03 -6.68 -4.59
N ARG A 140 12.78 -7.43 -5.66
CA ARG A 140 13.71 -8.45 -6.18
C ARG A 140 15.03 -7.84 -6.63
N TYR A 141 15.00 -6.74 -7.39
CA TYR A 141 16.19 -6.00 -7.83
C TYR A 141 17.04 -5.50 -6.64
N LYS A 142 16.39 -5.01 -5.58
CA LYS A 142 17.04 -4.52 -4.36
C LYS A 142 17.72 -5.67 -3.60
N ASN A 143 17.05 -6.81 -3.45
CA ASN A 143 17.41 -7.85 -2.48
C ASN A 143 18.20 -9.02 -3.07
N THR A 144 18.14 -9.28 -4.38
CA THR A 144 18.84 -10.42 -5.02
C THR A 144 20.35 -10.35 -4.83
N ARG A 145 20.96 -11.47 -4.54
CA ARG A 145 22.42 -11.66 -4.49
C ARG A 145 22.99 -12.15 -5.82
N SER A 146 22.15 -12.59 -6.74
CA SER A 146 22.54 -13.08 -8.06
C SER A 146 22.71 -11.94 -9.07
N LYS A 147 23.92 -11.73 -9.57
CA LYS A 147 24.17 -10.71 -10.62
C LYS A 147 23.32 -10.94 -11.86
N ARG A 148 23.08 -12.20 -12.26
CA ARG A 148 22.26 -12.56 -13.42
C ARG A 148 20.80 -12.16 -13.19
N LEU A 149 20.23 -12.50 -12.03
CA LEU A 149 18.84 -12.14 -11.72
C LEU A 149 18.69 -10.62 -11.59
N LYS A 150 19.67 -9.93 -11.01
CA LYS A 150 19.65 -8.47 -10.91
C LYS A 150 19.58 -7.81 -12.28
N GLU A 151 20.34 -8.30 -13.26
CA GLU A 151 20.28 -7.79 -14.62
C GLU A 151 18.92 -8.08 -15.28
N ASN A 152 18.38 -9.29 -15.12
CA ASN A 152 17.03 -9.59 -15.62
C ASN A 152 15.97 -8.65 -15.03
N TYR A 153 15.98 -8.44 -13.71
CA TYR A 153 15.03 -7.53 -13.07
C TYR A 153 15.20 -6.08 -13.54
N LYS A 154 16.44 -5.67 -13.78
CA LYS A 154 16.73 -4.36 -14.40
C LYS A 154 16.09 -4.25 -15.78
N GLU A 155 16.25 -5.23 -16.64
CA GLU A 155 15.64 -5.26 -17.98
C GLU A 155 14.11 -5.21 -17.90
N TYR A 156 13.48 -5.99 -17.01
CA TYR A 156 12.03 -5.98 -16.81
C TYR A 156 11.51 -4.62 -16.36
N LEU A 157 12.22 -3.96 -15.44
CA LEU A 157 11.86 -2.63 -14.95
C LEU A 157 12.10 -1.53 -16.00
N LEU A 158 13.12 -1.66 -16.84
CA LEU A 158 13.34 -0.75 -17.99
C LEU A 158 12.20 -0.87 -19.01
N GLU A 159 11.77 -2.09 -19.34
CA GLU A 159 10.62 -2.30 -20.23
C GLU A 159 9.32 -1.72 -19.65
N PHE A 160 9.09 -1.89 -18.33
CA PHE A 160 7.98 -1.26 -17.63
C PHE A 160 8.02 0.27 -17.76
N ILE A 161 9.19 0.90 -17.52
CA ILE A 161 9.35 2.36 -17.61
C ILE A 161 9.10 2.84 -19.04
N ASP A 162 9.62 2.15 -20.05
CA ASP A 162 9.43 2.51 -21.46
C ASP A 162 7.95 2.43 -21.86
N LEU A 163 7.22 1.40 -21.43
CA LEU A 163 5.79 1.27 -21.65
C LEU A 163 5.00 2.33 -20.88
N LEU A 164 5.38 2.64 -19.64
CA LEU A 164 4.75 3.70 -18.85
C LEU A 164 4.93 5.05 -19.55
N LYS A 165 6.13 5.33 -20.07
CA LYS A 165 6.43 6.53 -20.85
C LYS A 165 5.61 6.60 -22.15
N SER A 166 5.56 5.51 -22.91
CA SER A 166 4.84 5.47 -24.20
C SER A 166 3.34 5.60 -24.05
N ASN A 167 2.78 5.18 -22.91
CA ASN A 167 1.36 5.27 -22.58
C ASN A 167 0.96 6.59 -21.93
N SER A 168 1.92 7.47 -21.59
CA SER A 168 1.62 8.77 -20.99
C SER A 168 1.02 9.73 -22.00
N GLU A 169 0.09 10.54 -21.55
CA GLU A 169 -0.51 11.65 -22.29
C GLU A 169 -0.04 12.97 -21.69
N LYS A 170 0.34 13.92 -22.56
CA LYS A 170 0.79 15.24 -22.11
C LYS A 170 -0.39 16.19 -21.98
N GLU A 171 -0.46 16.90 -20.85
CA GLU A 171 -1.39 18.01 -20.64
C GLU A 171 -0.65 19.17 -19.97
N GLN A 172 -0.53 20.28 -20.68
CA GLN A 172 0.33 21.41 -20.29
C GLN A 172 1.76 20.94 -19.96
N ASP A 173 2.23 21.12 -18.74
CA ASP A 173 3.53 20.65 -18.25
C ASP A 173 3.45 19.32 -17.48
N GLY A 174 2.26 18.73 -17.43
CA GLY A 174 2.00 17.47 -16.74
C GLY A 174 1.94 16.26 -17.66
N LEU A 175 2.10 15.08 -17.07
CA LEU A 175 1.89 13.77 -17.67
C LEU A 175 0.81 13.02 -16.92
N LYS A 176 -0.11 12.41 -17.66
CA LYS A 176 -1.23 11.65 -17.13
C LYS A 176 -1.36 10.30 -17.81
N TRP A 177 -2.05 9.39 -17.15
CA TRP A 177 -2.33 8.04 -17.64
C TRP A 177 -3.80 7.75 -17.52
N ILE A 178 -4.41 7.37 -18.64
CA ILE A 178 -5.82 6.99 -18.65
C ILE A 178 -5.99 5.58 -18.11
N SER A 179 -6.83 5.41 -17.11
CA SER A 179 -7.28 4.10 -16.63
C SER A 179 -8.44 3.62 -17.49
N VAL A 180 -8.22 2.54 -18.24
CA VAL A 180 -9.21 2.01 -19.20
C VAL A 180 -10.07 0.92 -18.55
N GLN A 181 -9.49 0.12 -17.67
CA GLN A 181 -10.16 -1.01 -17.07
C GLN A 181 -9.85 -1.12 -15.58
N GLN A 182 -10.87 -1.35 -14.78
CA GLN A 182 -10.72 -1.71 -13.38
C GLN A 182 -11.74 -2.82 -13.09
N ARG A 183 -11.24 -4.01 -12.76
CA ARG A 183 -12.05 -5.24 -12.67
C ARG A 183 -12.88 -5.39 -13.95
N ASP A 184 -13.99 -5.85 -14.09
CA ASP A 184 -14.74 -6.09 -15.32
C ASP A 184 -15.43 -4.83 -15.92
N VAL A 185 -15.03 -3.62 -15.49
CA VAL A 185 -15.65 -2.37 -15.94
C VAL A 185 -14.66 -1.51 -16.70
N VAL A 186 -15.02 -1.11 -17.91
CA VAL A 186 -14.23 -0.19 -18.75
C VAL A 186 -14.52 1.25 -18.30
N TYR A 187 -13.48 1.92 -17.80
CA TYR A 187 -13.53 3.34 -17.46
C TYR A 187 -12.52 4.12 -18.29
N ASN A 188 -12.98 5.18 -18.95
CA ASN A 188 -12.09 6.16 -19.57
C ASN A 188 -11.97 7.35 -18.62
N LYS A 189 -11.10 7.26 -17.62
CA LYS A 189 -10.92 8.26 -16.57
C LYS A 189 -9.46 8.41 -16.17
N TYR A 190 -9.11 9.54 -15.58
CA TYR A 190 -7.83 9.74 -14.93
C TYR A 190 -8.07 9.66 -13.42
N ASP A 191 -7.55 8.61 -12.81
CA ASP A 191 -7.66 8.36 -11.38
C ASP A 191 -6.48 9.04 -10.66
N LEU A 192 -6.75 9.82 -9.62
CA LEU A 192 -5.72 10.54 -8.87
C LEU A 192 -5.24 9.78 -7.63
N SER A 193 -5.88 8.67 -7.29
CA SER A 193 -5.65 7.92 -6.06
C SER A 193 -4.30 7.20 -6.01
N LEU A 194 -3.91 6.77 -4.80
CA LEU A 194 -2.73 5.94 -4.59
C LEU A 194 -2.96 4.51 -5.07
N SER A 195 -4.13 3.95 -4.78
CA SER A 195 -4.42 2.55 -5.06
C SER A 195 -4.62 2.24 -6.55
N HIS A 196 -5.16 3.20 -7.33
CA HIS A 196 -5.61 2.93 -8.69
C HIS A 196 -5.14 3.94 -9.73
N GLY A 197 -4.42 4.99 -9.31
CA GLY A 197 -4.19 6.16 -10.15
C GLY A 197 -2.79 6.77 -10.09
N ILE A 198 -2.75 8.06 -10.40
CA ILE A 198 -1.50 8.82 -10.61
C ILE A 198 -0.64 8.88 -9.36
N ALA A 199 -1.23 8.95 -8.15
CA ALA A 199 -0.42 8.88 -6.93
C ALA A 199 0.29 7.53 -6.78
N GLY A 200 -0.29 6.42 -7.27
CA GLY A 200 0.38 5.14 -7.39
C GLY A 200 1.53 5.16 -8.41
N VAL A 201 1.32 5.82 -9.57
CA VAL A 201 2.40 6.04 -10.56
C VAL A 201 3.54 6.86 -9.95
N ILE A 202 3.26 7.94 -9.22
CA ILE A 202 4.26 8.71 -8.48
C ILE A 202 5.00 7.81 -7.50
N GLY A 203 4.27 6.93 -6.78
CA GLY A 203 4.84 5.99 -5.81
C GLY A 203 5.88 5.05 -6.43
N ILE A 204 5.53 4.36 -7.51
CA ILE A 204 6.46 3.42 -8.16
C ILE A 204 7.63 4.15 -8.84
N LEU A 205 7.38 5.30 -9.48
CA LEU A 205 8.45 6.10 -10.06
C LEU A 205 9.42 6.63 -9.00
N THR A 206 8.94 7.00 -7.82
CA THR A 206 9.78 7.40 -6.67
C THR A 206 10.67 6.25 -6.22
N LYS A 207 10.11 5.04 -6.05
CA LYS A 207 10.87 3.84 -5.69
C LYS A 207 11.95 3.50 -6.75
N LEU A 208 11.63 3.61 -8.02
CA LEU A 208 12.60 3.40 -9.11
C LEU A 208 13.67 4.51 -9.13
N HIS A 209 13.29 5.77 -8.94
CA HIS A 209 14.21 6.91 -8.94
C HIS A 209 15.29 6.84 -7.86
N ALA A 210 15.01 6.19 -6.74
CA ALA A 210 15.97 5.94 -5.67
C ALA A 210 17.18 5.09 -6.13
N HIS A 211 17.04 4.32 -7.21
CA HIS A 211 18.11 3.50 -7.77
C HIS A 211 18.82 4.20 -8.94
N GLU A 212 20.16 4.22 -8.91
CA GLU A 212 20.99 4.92 -9.88
C GLU A 212 20.69 4.49 -11.33
N ASP A 213 20.47 3.19 -11.56
CA ASP A 213 20.17 2.63 -12.89
C ASP A 213 18.90 3.21 -13.53
N PHE A 214 17.94 3.70 -12.75
CA PHE A 214 16.66 4.20 -13.25
C PHE A 214 16.47 5.71 -13.07
N ARG A 215 17.32 6.36 -12.26
CA ARG A 215 17.16 7.76 -11.85
C ARG A 215 16.96 8.72 -13.02
N GLN A 216 17.85 8.67 -14.01
CA GLN A 216 17.81 9.62 -15.12
C GLN A 216 16.56 9.46 -16.00
N ILE A 217 16.10 8.21 -16.21
CA ILE A 217 14.98 7.92 -17.09
C ILE A 217 13.62 8.16 -16.42
N THR A 218 13.56 8.07 -15.08
CA THR A 218 12.32 8.27 -14.31
C THR A 218 12.06 9.72 -13.93
N GLU A 219 13.07 10.58 -13.84
CA GLU A 219 12.92 11.96 -13.36
C GLU A 219 11.88 12.77 -14.13
N THR A 220 11.92 12.73 -15.47
CA THR A 220 10.96 13.46 -16.30
C THR A 220 9.54 12.95 -16.13
N LEU A 221 9.36 11.63 -16.01
CA LEU A 221 8.04 11.00 -15.78
C LEU A 221 7.49 11.37 -14.40
N LEU A 222 8.34 11.28 -13.37
CA LEU A 222 7.98 11.62 -12.00
C LEU A 222 7.55 13.07 -11.85
N ARG A 223 8.35 14.02 -12.38
CA ARG A 223 8.00 15.45 -12.37
C ARG A 223 6.73 15.73 -13.18
N GLY A 224 6.58 15.08 -14.34
CA GLY A 224 5.37 15.21 -15.16
C GLY A 224 4.11 14.70 -14.44
N ALA A 225 4.18 13.56 -13.76
CA ALA A 225 3.09 13.03 -12.95
C ALA A 225 2.72 13.97 -11.80
N ILE A 226 3.72 14.50 -11.09
CA ILE A 226 3.55 15.48 -10.01
C ILE A 226 2.87 16.75 -10.53
N ASN A 227 3.36 17.29 -11.65
CA ASN A 227 2.78 18.52 -12.24
C ASN A 227 1.30 18.34 -12.60
N TYR A 228 0.95 17.21 -13.24
CA TYR A 228 -0.46 16.92 -13.54
C TYR A 228 -1.30 16.83 -12.27
N LEU A 229 -0.85 16.05 -11.28
CA LEU A 229 -1.57 15.90 -10.02
C LEU A 229 -1.77 17.26 -9.32
N MET A 230 -0.72 18.06 -9.21
CA MET A 230 -0.76 19.40 -8.59
C MET A 230 -1.64 20.39 -9.34
N GLY A 231 -1.76 20.26 -10.66
CA GLY A 231 -2.68 21.06 -11.48
C GLY A 231 -4.16 20.89 -11.10
N HIS A 232 -4.51 19.79 -10.41
CA HIS A 232 -5.86 19.52 -9.91
C HIS A 232 -6.07 19.86 -8.43
N LYS A 233 -5.05 20.40 -7.76
CA LYS A 233 -5.19 20.85 -6.38
C LYS A 233 -6.17 22.03 -6.29
N LYS A 234 -7.18 21.90 -5.42
CA LYS A 234 -8.14 22.96 -5.18
C LYS A 234 -7.56 24.06 -4.29
N GLU A 235 -7.72 25.29 -4.73
CA GLU A 235 -7.48 26.47 -3.89
C GLU A 235 -8.73 26.75 -3.07
N ASN A 236 -8.65 26.49 -1.77
CA ASN A 236 -9.52 26.95 -0.70
C ASN A 236 -10.98 26.47 -0.54
N ARG A 237 -11.29 26.11 0.70
CA ARG A 237 -12.57 26.03 1.42
C ARG A 237 -13.34 24.72 1.31
N SER A 238 -12.82 23.70 0.67
CA SER A 238 -13.33 22.34 0.77
C SER A 238 -12.57 21.56 1.84
N PHE A 239 -13.22 20.55 2.45
CA PHE A 239 -12.52 19.63 3.34
C PHE A 239 -11.56 18.69 2.58
N PHE A 240 -11.59 18.64 1.25
CA PHE A 240 -10.66 17.91 0.41
C PHE A 240 -9.94 18.85 -0.58
N LEU A 241 -8.71 18.50 -0.94
CA LEU A 241 -7.86 19.28 -1.83
C LEU A 241 -7.79 18.68 -3.25
N PHE A 242 -8.02 17.39 -3.40
CA PHE A 242 -7.96 16.72 -4.69
C PHE A 242 -9.26 15.92 -4.96
N PRO A 243 -9.80 15.96 -6.19
CA PRO A 243 -10.85 15.03 -6.58
C PRO A 243 -10.30 13.61 -6.69
N ASN A 244 -11.16 12.59 -6.59
CA ASN A 244 -10.73 11.21 -6.81
C ASN A 244 -10.45 10.93 -8.29
N LEU A 245 -11.29 11.45 -9.16
CA LEU A 245 -11.32 11.12 -10.58
C LEU A 245 -11.50 12.37 -11.43
N ILE A 246 -10.88 12.38 -12.61
CA ILE A 246 -11.13 13.32 -13.70
C ILE A 246 -11.69 12.51 -14.87
N LEU A 247 -12.88 12.86 -15.34
CA LEU A 247 -13.47 12.24 -16.52
C LEU A 247 -12.85 12.83 -17.81
N GLN A 248 -12.97 12.13 -18.93
CA GLN A 248 -12.42 12.62 -20.20
C GLN A 248 -12.99 13.98 -20.64
N ASN A 249 -14.21 14.30 -20.25
CA ASN A 249 -14.84 15.60 -20.53
C ASN A 249 -14.38 16.71 -19.58
N GLY A 250 -13.44 16.43 -18.67
CA GLY A 250 -12.93 17.36 -17.65
C GLY A 250 -13.80 17.49 -16.39
N GLU A 251 -14.90 16.75 -16.29
CA GLU A 251 -15.68 16.70 -15.06
C GLU A 251 -14.92 15.97 -13.95
N GLU A 252 -15.03 16.49 -12.72
CA GLU A 252 -14.37 15.96 -11.53
C GLU A 252 -15.36 15.23 -10.62
N SER A 253 -14.96 14.06 -10.13
CA SER A 253 -15.74 13.40 -9.08
C SER A 253 -15.41 13.99 -7.71
N ILE A 254 -16.43 14.22 -6.91
CA ILE A 254 -16.36 14.74 -5.55
C ILE A 254 -17.37 14.03 -4.65
N PRO A 255 -17.14 13.96 -3.32
CA PRO A 255 -15.98 14.36 -2.53
C PRO A 255 -14.91 13.26 -2.40
N SER A 256 -13.72 13.65 -1.92
CA SER A 256 -12.63 12.72 -1.58
C SER A 256 -12.59 12.43 -0.09
N ARG A 257 -12.53 11.14 0.26
CA ARG A 257 -12.40 10.69 1.67
C ARG A 257 -10.99 10.94 2.22
N LEU A 258 -10.84 10.83 3.54
CA LEU A 258 -9.53 10.70 4.18
C LEU A 258 -9.18 9.22 4.27
N GLY A 259 -8.14 8.78 3.59
CA GLY A 259 -7.74 7.36 3.58
C GLY A 259 -6.47 7.12 2.81
N TRP A 260 -6.01 5.87 2.85
CA TRP A 260 -4.85 5.43 2.10
C TRP A 260 -5.16 5.29 0.60
N CYS A 261 -6.27 4.63 0.27
CA CYS A 261 -6.57 4.29 -1.12
C CYS A 261 -6.91 5.53 -1.94
N TYR A 262 -7.76 6.40 -1.44
CA TYR A 262 -8.23 7.62 -2.10
C TYR A 262 -8.02 8.84 -1.21
N GLY A 263 -7.81 9.98 -1.84
CA GLY A 263 -7.82 11.30 -1.22
C GLY A 263 -6.46 11.86 -0.84
N ASP A 264 -6.54 13.00 -0.19
CA ASP A 264 -5.42 13.90 0.05
C ASP A 264 -4.29 13.28 0.87
N LEU A 265 -4.61 12.37 1.79
CA LEU A 265 -3.61 11.81 2.70
C LEU A 265 -2.65 10.88 1.95
N GLY A 266 -3.16 9.94 1.15
CA GLY A 266 -2.33 9.08 0.30
C GLY A 266 -1.54 9.89 -0.73
N ILE A 267 -2.15 10.92 -1.31
CA ILE A 267 -1.50 11.87 -2.23
C ILE A 267 -0.36 12.61 -1.50
N GLY A 268 -0.63 13.22 -0.36
CA GLY A 268 0.35 13.96 0.43
C GLY A 268 1.57 13.11 0.80
N MET A 269 1.35 11.86 1.21
CA MET A 269 2.43 10.90 1.48
C MET A 269 3.30 10.67 0.23
N ARG A 270 2.70 10.49 -0.94
CA ARG A 270 3.46 10.26 -2.18
C ARG A 270 4.28 11.49 -2.59
N LEU A 271 3.70 12.69 -2.47
CA LEU A 271 4.41 13.93 -2.76
C LEU A 271 5.57 14.16 -1.78
N TRP A 272 5.40 13.83 -0.50
CA TRP A 272 6.46 13.89 0.50
C TRP A 272 7.66 13.01 0.13
N PHE A 273 7.45 11.73 -0.13
CA PHE A 273 8.55 10.83 -0.48
C PHE A 273 9.16 11.18 -1.85
N ALA A 274 8.36 11.60 -2.83
CA ALA A 274 8.87 12.08 -4.11
C ALA A 274 9.74 13.33 -3.96
N SER A 275 9.36 14.26 -3.08
CA SER A 275 10.16 15.47 -2.81
C SER A 275 11.53 15.17 -2.20
N LYS A 276 11.62 14.14 -1.35
CA LYS A 276 12.90 13.69 -0.76
C LYS A 276 13.81 13.09 -1.83
N GLU A 277 13.30 12.21 -2.67
CA GLU A 277 14.08 11.58 -3.74
C GLU A 277 14.52 12.58 -4.82
N LEU A 278 13.68 13.56 -5.14
CA LEU A 278 13.99 14.64 -6.09
C LEU A 278 14.84 15.76 -5.47
N ASN A 279 15.06 15.73 -4.16
CA ASN A 279 15.67 16.82 -3.39
C ASN A 279 14.97 18.19 -3.67
N ASP A 280 13.64 18.18 -3.68
CA ASP A 280 12.76 19.29 -4.07
C ASP A 280 12.08 19.90 -2.85
N LYS A 281 12.70 20.93 -2.27
CA LYS A 281 12.19 21.57 -1.06
C LYS A 281 10.81 22.24 -1.24
N PRO A 282 10.52 23.00 -2.31
CA PRO A 282 9.17 23.53 -2.54
C PRO A 282 8.09 22.45 -2.55
N LEU A 283 8.35 21.31 -3.18
CA LEU A 283 7.42 20.17 -3.18
C LEU A 283 7.27 19.57 -1.77
N ALA A 284 8.36 19.51 -0.98
CA ALA A 284 8.30 19.04 0.40
C ALA A 284 7.42 19.95 1.28
N ASP A 285 7.61 21.26 1.17
CA ASP A 285 6.81 22.26 1.91
C ASP A 285 5.31 22.15 1.53
N GLU A 286 5.02 21.92 0.26
CA GLU A 286 3.67 21.72 -0.25
C GLU A 286 3.05 20.40 0.26
N ALA A 287 3.79 19.31 0.23
CA ALA A 287 3.34 18.01 0.76
C ALA A 287 3.00 18.10 2.25
N ILE A 288 3.84 18.78 3.04
CA ILE A 288 3.57 19.03 4.47
C ILE A 288 2.31 19.86 4.65
N SER A 289 2.08 20.89 3.83
CA SER A 289 0.86 21.71 3.87
C SER A 289 -0.40 20.84 3.64
N ILE A 290 -0.35 19.93 2.65
CA ILE A 290 -1.44 18.99 2.36
C ILE A 290 -1.66 18.04 3.55
N LEU A 291 -0.60 17.47 4.11
CA LEU A 291 -0.68 16.55 5.23
C LEU A 291 -1.20 17.21 6.52
N LYS A 292 -0.81 18.47 6.77
CA LYS A 292 -1.36 19.26 7.89
C LYS A 292 -2.84 19.55 7.70
N HIS A 293 -3.28 19.87 6.48
CA HIS A 293 -4.70 19.99 6.18
C HIS A 293 -5.43 18.67 6.49
N CYS A 294 -4.87 17.51 6.11
CA CYS A 294 -5.44 16.22 6.46
C CYS A 294 -5.55 16.01 7.98
N ALA A 295 -4.53 16.41 8.76
CA ALA A 295 -4.50 16.26 10.21
C ALA A 295 -5.61 17.05 10.93
N THR A 296 -6.14 18.12 10.31
CA THR A 296 -7.28 18.87 10.87
C THR A 296 -8.63 18.19 10.64
N ARG A 297 -8.74 17.24 9.74
CA ARG A 297 -9.99 16.53 9.39
C ARG A 297 -10.24 15.43 10.41
N ARG A 298 -11.22 15.61 11.28
CA ARG A 298 -11.48 14.70 12.42
C ARG A 298 -12.97 14.39 12.62
N THR A 299 -13.86 14.88 11.75
CA THR A 299 -15.30 14.62 11.85
C THR A 299 -15.80 13.73 10.72
N PRO A 300 -16.82 12.89 10.92
CA PRO A 300 -17.36 12.01 9.90
C PRO A 300 -17.69 12.72 8.58
N ASP A 301 -18.26 13.94 8.65
CA ASP A 301 -18.64 14.73 7.49
C ASP A 301 -17.43 15.19 6.66
N THR A 302 -16.27 15.40 7.30
CA THR A 302 -15.05 15.83 6.62
C THR A 302 -14.14 14.67 6.22
N THR A 303 -14.22 13.52 6.88
CA THR A 303 -13.33 12.39 6.66
C THR A 303 -13.95 11.27 5.85
N MET A 304 -15.27 11.07 6.01
CA MET A 304 -16.02 9.95 5.44
C MET A 304 -15.50 8.57 5.92
N VAL A 305 -14.80 8.52 7.05
CA VAL A 305 -14.31 7.30 7.71
C VAL A 305 -15.49 6.62 8.39
N LYS A 306 -15.60 5.30 8.23
CA LYS A 306 -16.69 4.50 8.79
C LYS A 306 -16.21 3.26 9.53
N ASP A 307 -14.99 2.80 9.29
CA ASP A 307 -14.41 1.60 9.89
C ASP A 307 -12.98 1.84 10.39
N ALA A 308 -12.33 0.78 10.83
CA ALA A 308 -10.98 0.84 11.41
C ALA A 308 -9.88 0.26 10.49
N SER A 309 -10.18 -0.11 9.25
CA SER A 309 -9.26 -0.79 8.33
C SER A 309 -8.04 0.06 7.94
N LEU A 310 -7.04 -0.56 7.30
CA LEU A 310 -5.91 0.18 6.73
C LEU A 310 -6.29 0.94 5.46
N CYS A 311 -7.18 0.40 4.65
CA CYS A 311 -7.53 0.97 3.34
C CYS A 311 -8.11 2.38 3.46
N HIS A 312 -9.11 2.56 4.32
CA HIS A 312 -9.84 3.83 4.44
C HIS A 312 -10.43 4.04 5.85
N GLY A 313 -9.89 3.34 6.81
CA GLY A 313 -10.29 3.39 8.21
C GLY A 313 -9.26 4.07 9.11
N SER A 314 -9.59 4.12 10.39
CA SER A 314 -8.86 4.86 11.42
C SER A 314 -7.40 4.43 11.55
N TYR A 315 -7.10 3.12 11.53
CA TYR A 315 -5.72 2.65 11.71
C TYR A 315 -4.83 2.89 10.50
N GLY A 316 -5.38 2.89 9.28
CA GLY A 316 -4.61 3.29 8.09
C GLY A 316 -4.22 4.76 8.11
N ILE A 317 -5.12 5.61 8.58
CA ILE A 317 -4.85 7.04 8.77
C ILE A 317 -3.81 7.25 9.88
N ALA A 318 -3.98 6.57 11.03
CA ALA A 318 -3.00 6.62 12.11
C ALA A 318 -1.60 6.20 11.64
N LEU A 319 -1.50 5.11 10.88
CA LEU A 319 -0.24 4.60 10.34
C LEU A 319 0.47 5.65 9.46
N MET A 320 -0.25 6.31 8.57
CA MET A 320 0.33 7.36 7.72
C MET A 320 0.79 8.56 8.54
N PHE A 321 0.04 8.98 9.55
CA PHE A 321 0.49 10.05 10.46
C PHE A 321 1.66 9.61 11.35
N MET A 322 1.75 8.36 11.77
CA MET A 322 2.95 7.84 12.45
C MET A 322 4.19 7.96 11.57
N ARG A 323 4.09 7.63 10.27
CA ARG A 323 5.22 7.74 9.35
C ARG A 323 5.67 9.18 9.16
N ILE A 324 4.75 10.10 8.90
CA ILE A 324 5.14 11.51 8.68
C ILE A 324 5.59 12.18 9.98
N HIS A 325 5.00 11.84 11.14
CA HIS A 325 5.48 12.32 12.43
C HIS A 325 6.92 11.88 12.69
N LYS A 326 7.26 10.62 12.43
CA LYS A 326 8.63 10.09 12.57
C LYS A 326 9.64 10.85 11.70
N GLU A 327 9.25 11.27 10.50
CA GLU A 327 10.09 12.01 9.56
C GLU A 327 10.27 13.50 9.93
N THR A 328 9.27 14.10 10.58
CA THR A 328 9.20 15.56 10.76
C THR A 328 9.26 16.00 12.22
N LEU A 329 8.89 15.13 13.16
CA LEU A 329 8.70 15.41 14.58
C LEU A 329 7.69 16.55 14.84
N ASP A 330 6.76 16.77 13.91
CA ASP A 330 5.75 17.81 14.00
C ASP A 330 4.58 17.35 14.91
N SER A 331 4.22 18.18 15.90
CA SER A 331 3.19 17.87 16.88
C SER A 331 1.78 17.75 16.32
N ASP A 332 1.48 18.42 15.19
CA ASP A 332 0.16 18.30 14.55
C ASP A 332 -0.10 16.85 14.08
N PHE A 333 0.98 16.17 13.66
CA PHE A 333 0.89 14.77 13.25
C PHE A 333 0.83 13.81 14.44
N GLU A 334 1.55 14.10 15.54
CA GLU A 334 1.45 13.34 16.79
C GLU A 334 0.02 13.37 17.35
N GLU A 335 -0.59 14.55 17.44
CA GLU A 335 -1.98 14.70 17.85
C GLU A 335 -2.97 13.96 16.92
N ALA A 336 -2.68 13.93 15.61
CA ALA A 336 -3.49 13.17 14.67
C ALA A 336 -3.34 11.65 14.89
N VAL A 337 -2.14 11.15 15.19
CA VAL A 337 -1.91 9.74 15.55
C VAL A 337 -2.75 9.37 16.77
N GLU A 338 -2.64 10.13 17.85
CA GLU A 338 -3.38 9.85 19.09
C GLU A 338 -4.90 9.82 18.86
N PHE A 339 -5.41 10.80 18.10
CA PHE A 339 -6.82 10.86 17.74
C PHE A 339 -7.26 9.60 16.99
N TRP A 340 -6.54 9.20 15.92
CA TRP A 340 -6.95 8.10 15.06
C TRP A 340 -6.73 6.72 15.69
N ILE A 341 -5.76 6.57 16.58
CA ILE A 341 -5.61 5.36 17.40
C ILE A 341 -6.82 5.20 18.33
N GLN A 342 -7.23 6.28 19.00
CA GLN A 342 -8.41 6.24 19.88
C GLN A 342 -9.71 6.01 19.10
N ASP A 343 -9.86 6.65 17.94
CA ASP A 343 -11.01 6.44 17.05
C ASP A 343 -11.06 4.99 16.56
N GLY A 344 -9.93 4.38 16.21
CA GLY A 344 -9.84 2.97 15.85
C GLY A 344 -10.30 2.04 16.96
N LEU A 345 -9.92 2.30 18.21
CA LEU A 345 -10.42 1.54 19.37
C LEU A 345 -11.94 1.70 19.54
N ASN A 346 -12.44 2.91 19.39
CA ASN A 346 -13.87 3.19 19.51
C ASN A 346 -14.72 2.54 18.42
N ASN A 347 -14.12 2.18 17.28
CA ASN A 347 -14.77 1.46 16.19
C ASN A 347 -14.90 -0.07 16.42
N ALA A 348 -14.37 -0.61 17.53
CA ALA A 348 -14.51 -2.03 17.90
C ALA A 348 -15.86 -2.31 18.58
N ILE A 349 -16.98 -2.05 17.87
CA ILE A 349 -18.35 -2.04 18.42
C ILE A 349 -19.26 -3.17 17.94
N HIS A 350 -18.76 -4.03 17.05
CA HIS A 350 -19.56 -5.09 16.46
C HIS A 350 -19.44 -6.40 17.26
N ASP A 351 -20.51 -6.81 17.95
CA ASP A 351 -20.53 -8.06 18.75
C ASP A 351 -20.22 -9.31 17.91
N ASP A 352 -20.61 -9.31 16.65
CA ASP A 352 -20.32 -10.37 15.69
C ASP A 352 -19.11 -10.08 14.79
N GLY A 353 -18.33 -9.02 15.09
CA GLY A 353 -17.11 -8.65 14.37
C GLY A 353 -15.90 -9.49 14.79
N TYR A 354 -14.82 -9.39 14.01
CA TYR A 354 -13.53 -9.94 14.40
C TYR A 354 -12.84 -8.95 15.36
N ALA A 355 -12.60 -9.33 16.59
CA ALA A 355 -12.15 -8.45 17.67
C ALA A 355 -13.00 -7.16 17.81
N GLY A 356 -14.29 -7.24 17.53
CA GLY A 356 -15.21 -6.12 17.52
C GLY A 356 -15.22 -5.32 16.20
N TYR A 357 -14.36 -5.65 15.23
CA TYR A 357 -14.27 -4.92 13.97
C TYR A 357 -15.02 -5.58 12.83
N LYS A 358 -15.60 -4.75 11.96
CA LYS A 358 -16.10 -5.09 10.63
C LYS A 358 -15.63 -4.03 9.64
N GLN A 359 -15.44 -4.42 8.40
CA GLN A 359 -15.21 -3.51 7.29
C GLN A 359 -16.54 -2.99 6.77
N TRP A 360 -16.61 -1.69 6.53
CA TRP A 360 -17.74 -1.09 5.84
C TRP A 360 -17.65 -1.32 4.33
N ARG A 361 -18.74 -1.79 3.76
CA ARG A 361 -18.94 -1.93 2.31
C ARG A 361 -19.99 -0.92 1.82
N GLU A 362 -20.14 -0.82 0.52
CA GLU A 362 -21.18 0.04 -0.06
C GLU A 362 -22.57 -0.30 0.46
N LYS A 363 -23.47 0.67 0.44
CA LYS A 363 -24.89 0.53 0.87
C LYS A 363 -25.05 0.12 2.33
N ASP A 364 -24.14 0.58 3.21
CA ASP A 364 -24.15 0.31 4.65
C ASP A 364 -24.13 -1.18 5.01
N SER A 365 -23.53 -2.01 4.16
CA SER A 365 -23.23 -3.40 4.48
C SER A 365 -21.88 -3.51 5.20
N TRP A 366 -21.77 -4.51 6.08
CA TRP A 366 -20.60 -4.75 6.92
C TRP A 366 -20.13 -6.19 6.78
N THR A 367 -18.84 -6.39 6.55
CA THR A 367 -18.22 -7.72 6.43
C THR A 367 -17.13 -7.94 7.46
N ARG A 368 -16.93 -9.20 7.83
CA ARG A 368 -15.80 -9.63 8.66
C ARG A 368 -14.64 -9.98 7.75
N GLU A 369 -13.48 -9.37 7.99
CA GLU A 369 -12.30 -9.57 7.17
C GLU A 369 -11.07 -9.86 8.05
N ILE A 370 -10.25 -10.81 7.62
CA ILE A 370 -8.96 -11.10 8.27
C ILE A 370 -7.78 -10.48 7.51
N SER A 371 -8.00 -9.99 6.31
CA SER A 371 -6.96 -9.51 5.39
C SER A 371 -6.13 -8.35 5.97
N LEU A 372 -4.96 -8.10 5.34
CA LEU A 372 -4.10 -6.99 5.74
C LEU A 372 -4.73 -5.63 5.41
N LEU A 373 -5.26 -5.44 4.21
CA LEU A 373 -5.69 -4.11 3.78
C LEU A 373 -7.02 -3.69 4.41
N GLU A 374 -7.97 -4.62 4.50
CA GLU A 374 -9.35 -4.34 4.88
C GLU A 374 -9.77 -5.01 6.19
N GLY A 375 -8.91 -5.85 6.76
CA GLY A 375 -9.24 -6.70 7.90
C GLY A 375 -8.39 -6.49 9.14
N VAL A 376 -8.62 -7.37 10.11
CA VAL A 376 -7.99 -7.27 11.44
C VAL A 376 -6.48 -7.54 11.45
N THR A 377 -5.95 -8.25 10.44
CA THR A 377 -4.49 -8.45 10.32
C THR A 377 -3.76 -7.13 10.16
N GLY A 378 -4.28 -6.24 9.31
CA GLY A 378 -3.69 -4.90 9.15
C GLY A 378 -3.86 -4.02 10.37
N ILE A 379 -5.00 -4.12 11.05
CA ILE A 379 -5.20 -3.44 12.34
C ILE A 379 -4.13 -3.92 13.33
N GLY A 380 -3.88 -5.22 13.43
CA GLY A 380 -2.83 -5.79 14.28
C GLY A 380 -1.43 -5.27 13.94
N LEU A 381 -1.07 -5.15 12.66
CA LEU A 381 0.20 -4.57 12.23
C LEU A 381 0.32 -3.09 12.61
N ALA A 382 -0.73 -2.29 12.43
CA ALA A 382 -0.72 -0.88 12.85
C ALA A 382 -0.59 -0.73 14.36
N LEU A 383 -1.22 -1.62 15.15
CA LEU A 383 -1.05 -1.66 16.61
C LEU A 383 0.39 -2.02 17.00
N ILE A 384 1.02 -2.96 16.29
CA ILE A 384 2.44 -3.29 16.52
C ILE A 384 3.31 -2.07 16.23
N ASP A 385 3.08 -1.36 15.11
CA ASP A 385 3.81 -0.13 14.78
C ASP A 385 3.73 0.94 15.88
N TYR A 386 2.53 1.12 16.45
CA TYR A 386 2.31 2.09 17.52
C TYR A 386 2.96 1.67 18.87
N LEU A 387 2.95 0.37 19.17
CA LEU A 387 3.40 -0.17 20.44
C LEU A 387 4.89 -0.52 20.48
N ALA A 388 5.48 -0.83 19.32
CA ALA A 388 6.84 -1.35 19.23
C ALA A 388 7.89 -0.25 19.41
N GLY A 389 8.96 -0.60 20.14
CA GLY A 389 10.16 0.24 20.25
C GLY A 389 11.19 0.02 19.12
N PHE A 390 10.82 -0.65 18.02
CA PHE A 390 11.68 -0.93 16.88
C PHE A 390 11.05 -0.45 15.58
N ASP A 391 11.88 -0.25 14.57
CA ASP A 391 11.43 0.15 13.25
C ASP A 391 10.80 -1.03 12.51
N THR A 392 9.61 -0.84 12.00
CA THR A 392 8.94 -1.78 11.11
C THR A 392 9.05 -1.25 9.67
N GLN A 393 9.17 -2.12 8.69
CA GLN A 393 9.31 -1.75 7.28
C GLN A 393 8.26 -2.44 6.41
N TRP A 394 7.28 -3.09 7.04
CA TRP A 394 6.26 -3.83 6.31
C TRP A 394 5.38 -2.93 5.43
N ASP A 395 5.23 -1.68 5.80
CA ASP A 395 4.40 -0.69 5.12
C ASP A 395 4.98 -0.17 3.79
N GLU A 396 6.20 -0.60 3.43
CA GLU A 396 6.70 -0.47 2.05
C GLU A 396 5.72 -1.08 1.03
N CYS A 397 4.99 -2.14 1.42
CA CYS A 397 3.96 -2.75 0.60
C CYS A 397 2.70 -1.90 0.40
N LEU A 398 2.54 -0.85 1.18
CA LEU A 398 1.49 0.17 1.02
C LEU A 398 2.00 1.42 0.29
N MET A 399 3.26 1.44 -0.09
CA MET A 399 3.94 2.63 -0.65
C MET A 399 3.81 3.88 0.24
N ILE A 400 3.85 3.75 1.56
CA ILE A 400 3.77 4.88 2.51
C ILE A 400 5.07 5.09 3.30
N SER A 401 6.13 4.36 2.90
CA SER A 401 7.49 4.51 3.41
C SER A 401 8.50 4.40 2.27
#